data_685e2e3e2601eb88e8fd66459c188501
#
_entry.id   685e2e3e2601eb88e8fd66459c188501
#
_cell.length_a   1.000
_cell.length_b   1.000
_cell.length_c   1.000
_cell.angle_alpha   90.00
_cell.angle_beta   90.00
_cell.angle_gamma   90.00
#
_symmetry.space_group_name_H-M   'P 1'
#
loop_
_entity.id
_entity.type
_entity.pdbx_description
1 polymer ?
#
loop_
_entity_poly.entity_id
_entity_poly.type
_entity_poly.pdbx_seq_one_letter_code
_entity_poly.pdbx_strand_id
1 'polypeptide(L)'
;MAVTTALALATAAQAQTLKIGASLPITGGLSVSGEKHKRGYELCTKLINEAGGILGRQVELVVSDNRSDPATAINQYERFINVDKVDAVYGTFSSRLTFPVGSILSKYNMVHAVPSGGALRIYEQGYRNLFYFQVSAAEYTGRDVVAVIKDLIAAGQGPKTAAIVSADDFFANAIAAGLLGEKVKDPATDKEIADLAPGYLADAGIEVVMQEKWPEEGFNDWLNLANSIKRSGAEMIIGLTASAEEAVQLTRSLKTVGATPKLVYLSQGAQTEFIEGVGENAANGVMIHTTWHKDVPFESTLAGKPFSNADFVKTFEAEYGVEPDEDSAIPFAVCQGIEQAISGAGTTDNAKMGEWLHARTKEEPVRTVLGRFSWDERGLAKDKSHIMTQWQDGKLNFVYPTGEFEGVVPFSYPKAGF
;
A
#
# COMPACT_ATOMS: atom_id res chain seq x y z
N MET A 1 -6.04 -66.84 -32.35
CA MET A 1 -6.33 -66.04 -31.19
C MET A 1 -5.80 -64.65 -31.44
N ALA A 2 -6.67 -63.69 -31.73
CA ALA A 2 -6.28 -62.26 -31.92
C ALA A 2 -6.51 -61.53 -30.59
N VAL A 3 -5.42 -61.03 -30.03
CA VAL A 3 -5.47 -60.17 -28.80
C VAL A 3 -5.68 -58.71 -29.24
N THR A 4 -6.88 -58.20 -29.03
CA THR A 4 -7.24 -56.79 -29.29
C THR A 4 -6.83 -55.95 -28.07
N THR A 5 -5.75 -55.20 -28.19
CA THR A 5 -5.31 -54.25 -27.15
C THR A 5 -6.15 -53.00 -27.29
N ALA A 6 -7.07 -52.78 -26.36
CA ALA A 6 -7.84 -51.54 -26.25
C ALA A 6 -6.94 -50.44 -25.63
N LEU A 7 -6.55 -49.45 -26.45
CA LEU A 7 -5.94 -48.22 -25.97
C LEU A 7 -7.05 -47.35 -25.32
N ALA A 8 -7.04 -47.26 -24.00
CA ALA A 8 -7.85 -46.29 -23.28
C ALA A 8 -7.23 -44.88 -23.48
N LEU A 9 -7.81 -44.07 -24.35
CA LEU A 9 -7.57 -42.63 -24.43
C LEU A 9 -8.14 -41.97 -23.16
N ALA A 10 -7.30 -41.72 -22.17
CA ALA A 10 -7.62 -40.82 -21.08
C ALA A 10 -7.73 -39.41 -21.67
N THR A 11 -8.95 -38.95 -21.93
CA THR A 11 -9.21 -37.52 -22.14
C THR A 11 -8.88 -36.82 -20.85
N ALA A 12 -7.72 -36.14 -20.79
CA ALA A 12 -7.42 -35.18 -19.73
C ALA A 12 -8.52 -34.12 -19.81
N ALA A 13 -9.46 -34.16 -18.86
CA ALA A 13 -10.40 -33.08 -18.69
C ALA A 13 -9.54 -31.82 -18.42
N GLN A 14 -9.53 -30.91 -19.38
CA GLN A 14 -8.80 -29.64 -19.25
C GLN A 14 -9.41 -28.92 -18.04
N ALA A 15 -8.66 -28.82 -16.96
CA ALA A 15 -9.13 -28.17 -15.74
C ALA A 15 -9.55 -26.74 -16.11
N GLN A 16 -10.79 -26.37 -15.77
CA GLN A 16 -11.33 -25.05 -16.08
C GLN A 16 -10.40 -23.96 -15.50
N THR A 17 -10.06 -22.98 -16.32
CA THR A 17 -9.21 -21.83 -15.93
C THR A 17 -9.79 -21.15 -14.68
N LEU A 18 -8.92 -20.80 -13.73
CA LEU A 18 -9.28 -20.02 -12.55
C LEU A 18 -9.25 -18.55 -12.94
N LYS A 19 -10.37 -17.83 -12.79
CA LYS A 19 -10.47 -16.41 -13.15
C LYS A 19 -10.33 -15.53 -11.92
N ILE A 20 -9.47 -14.50 -12.01
CA ILE A 20 -9.30 -13.49 -10.95
C ILE A 20 -9.54 -12.11 -11.56
N GLY A 21 -10.45 -11.33 -10.97
CA GLY A 21 -10.77 -9.97 -11.40
C GLY A 21 -9.97 -8.93 -10.62
N ALA A 22 -9.51 -7.87 -11.31
CA ALA A 22 -8.86 -6.71 -10.70
C ALA A 22 -9.36 -5.41 -11.35
N SER A 23 -9.93 -4.52 -10.55
CA SER A 23 -10.31 -3.16 -10.97
C SER A 23 -9.23 -2.20 -10.50
N LEU A 24 -8.51 -1.58 -11.42
CA LEU A 24 -7.34 -0.75 -11.10
C LEU A 24 -7.46 0.65 -11.72
N PRO A 25 -6.91 1.69 -11.10
CA PRO A 25 -6.89 3.05 -11.65
C PRO A 25 -5.75 3.19 -12.69
N ILE A 26 -5.92 2.57 -13.87
CA ILE A 26 -4.90 2.60 -14.94
C ILE A 26 -4.81 4.01 -15.54
N THR A 27 -5.91 4.76 -15.52
CA THR A 27 -5.97 6.17 -15.92
C THR A 27 -6.53 7.05 -14.79
N GLY A 28 -6.37 8.38 -14.93
CA GLY A 28 -6.80 9.36 -13.91
C GLY A 28 -5.70 9.70 -12.90
N GLY A 29 -6.06 10.40 -11.82
CA GLY A 29 -5.11 10.96 -10.84
C GLY A 29 -4.30 9.94 -10.04
N LEU A 30 -4.66 8.65 -10.08
CA LEU A 30 -3.99 7.56 -9.37
C LEU A 30 -3.26 6.58 -10.33
N SER A 31 -3.08 7.00 -11.60
CA SER A 31 -2.59 6.09 -12.66
C SER A 31 -1.17 5.57 -12.44
N VAL A 32 -0.29 6.35 -11.84
CA VAL A 32 1.09 5.92 -11.54
C VAL A 32 1.08 4.65 -10.67
N SER A 33 0.35 4.68 -9.55
CA SER A 33 0.22 3.51 -8.68
C SER A 33 -0.61 2.39 -9.31
N GLY A 34 -1.65 2.75 -10.08
CA GLY A 34 -2.51 1.77 -10.75
C GLY A 34 -1.78 0.90 -11.77
N GLU A 35 -0.92 1.48 -12.58
CA GLU A 35 -0.09 0.75 -13.55
C GLU A 35 0.94 -0.16 -12.84
N LYS A 36 1.52 0.29 -11.73
CA LYS A 36 2.44 -0.51 -10.93
C LYS A 36 1.74 -1.68 -10.26
N HIS A 37 0.53 -1.46 -9.73
CA HIS A 37 -0.31 -2.53 -9.20
C HIS A 37 -0.62 -3.59 -10.25
N LYS A 38 -0.93 -3.18 -11.48
CA LYS A 38 -1.15 -4.08 -12.59
C LYS A 38 0.08 -4.96 -12.86
N ARG A 39 1.28 -4.36 -12.94
CA ARG A 39 2.53 -5.10 -13.16
C ARG A 39 2.79 -6.14 -12.06
N GLY A 40 2.56 -5.79 -10.81
CA GLY A 40 2.72 -6.73 -9.69
C GLY A 40 1.77 -7.93 -9.78
N TYR A 41 0.49 -7.70 -10.09
CA TYR A 41 -0.48 -8.78 -10.29
C TYR A 41 -0.17 -9.64 -11.51
N GLU A 42 0.20 -9.02 -12.64
CA GLU A 42 0.55 -9.72 -13.88
C GLU A 42 1.78 -10.61 -13.68
N LEU A 43 2.84 -10.11 -13.08
CA LEU A 43 4.05 -10.88 -12.82
C LEU A 43 3.78 -12.08 -11.91
N CYS A 44 3.10 -11.85 -10.78
CA CYS A 44 2.77 -12.94 -9.86
C CYS A 44 1.92 -14.02 -10.57
N THR A 45 0.89 -13.61 -11.30
CA THR A 45 0.01 -14.52 -12.06
C THR A 45 0.80 -15.32 -13.11
N LYS A 46 1.72 -14.66 -13.82
CA LYS A 46 2.61 -15.32 -14.80
C LYS A 46 3.45 -16.41 -14.13
N LEU A 47 4.12 -16.09 -13.03
CA LEU A 47 4.98 -17.03 -12.32
C LEU A 47 4.19 -18.21 -11.72
N ILE A 48 3.00 -17.98 -11.19
CA ILE A 48 2.08 -19.04 -10.75
C ILE A 48 1.75 -19.97 -11.92
N ASN A 49 1.42 -19.44 -13.09
CA ASN A 49 1.09 -20.22 -14.28
C ASN A 49 2.27 -21.03 -14.79
N GLU A 50 3.47 -20.47 -14.81
CA GLU A 50 4.72 -21.17 -15.14
C GLU A 50 5.01 -22.32 -14.17
N ALA A 51 4.59 -22.18 -12.91
CA ALA A 51 4.73 -23.24 -11.90
C ALA A 51 3.62 -24.32 -11.96
N GLY A 52 2.64 -24.20 -12.86
CA GLY A 52 1.55 -25.16 -13.05
C GLY A 52 0.17 -24.69 -12.60
N GLY A 53 0.03 -23.42 -12.21
CA GLY A 53 -1.22 -22.80 -11.78
C GLY A 53 -1.55 -23.07 -10.30
N ILE A 54 -2.78 -22.77 -9.91
CA ILE A 54 -3.30 -23.02 -8.55
C ILE A 54 -4.24 -24.23 -8.60
N LEU A 55 -4.03 -25.22 -7.74
CA LEU A 55 -4.77 -26.50 -7.75
C LEU A 55 -4.80 -27.18 -9.14
N GLY A 56 -3.71 -27.03 -9.91
CA GLY A 56 -3.60 -27.57 -11.28
C GLY A 56 -4.40 -26.82 -12.34
N ARG A 57 -4.96 -25.65 -12.02
CA ARG A 57 -5.70 -24.76 -12.93
C ARG A 57 -4.84 -23.56 -13.28
N GLN A 58 -4.75 -23.22 -14.58
CA GLN A 58 -4.14 -21.97 -15.01
C GLN A 58 -4.99 -20.78 -14.54
N VAL A 59 -4.34 -19.67 -14.19
CA VAL A 59 -4.99 -18.44 -13.75
C VAL A 59 -5.15 -17.49 -14.93
N GLU A 60 -6.36 -16.99 -15.13
CA GLU A 60 -6.69 -15.90 -16.04
C GLU A 60 -6.93 -14.63 -15.22
N LEU A 61 -6.08 -13.63 -15.37
CA LEU A 61 -6.25 -12.33 -14.74
C LEU A 61 -7.07 -11.40 -15.64
N VAL A 62 -8.21 -10.92 -15.13
CA VAL A 62 -9.11 -9.99 -15.83
C VAL A 62 -8.94 -8.60 -15.21
N VAL A 63 -8.20 -7.71 -15.89
CA VAL A 63 -7.97 -6.33 -15.44
C VAL A 63 -8.95 -5.38 -16.12
N SER A 64 -9.53 -4.45 -15.35
CA SER A 64 -10.36 -3.36 -15.84
C SER A 64 -9.89 -2.02 -15.30
N ASP A 65 -9.84 -1.00 -16.16
CA ASP A 65 -9.50 0.39 -15.78
C ASP A 65 -10.71 1.06 -15.12
N ASN A 66 -10.59 1.40 -13.84
CA ASN A 66 -11.64 2.15 -13.14
C ASN A 66 -11.51 3.68 -13.27
N ARG A 67 -10.48 4.16 -13.94
CA ARG A 67 -10.23 5.57 -14.21
C ARG A 67 -10.14 6.44 -12.95
N SER A 68 -9.67 5.88 -11.86
CA SER A 68 -9.62 6.50 -10.53
C SER A 68 -11.01 6.90 -9.99
N ASP A 69 -12.09 6.30 -10.51
CA ASP A 69 -13.49 6.62 -10.18
C ASP A 69 -14.14 5.53 -9.34
N PRO A 70 -14.66 5.86 -8.14
CA PRO A 70 -15.26 4.88 -7.22
C PRO A 70 -16.50 4.18 -7.79
N ALA A 71 -17.35 4.90 -8.53
CA ALA A 71 -18.58 4.33 -9.09
C ALA A 71 -18.24 3.30 -10.19
N THR A 72 -17.22 3.60 -11.00
CA THR A 72 -16.69 2.66 -12.01
C THR A 72 -16.13 1.42 -11.35
N ALA A 73 -15.34 1.56 -10.27
CA ALA A 73 -14.79 0.43 -9.54
C ALA A 73 -15.89 -0.50 -8.97
N ILE A 74 -16.93 0.06 -8.34
CA ILE A 74 -18.11 -0.67 -7.85
C ILE A 74 -18.74 -1.50 -8.97
N ASN A 75 -19.06 -0.86 -10.11
CA ASN A 75 -19.70 -1.51 -11.24
C ASN A 75 -18.85 -2.63 -11.83
N GLN A 76 -17.52 -2.46 -11.86
CA GLN A 76 -16.60 -3.47 -12.35
C GLN A 76 -16.55 -4.71 -11.44
N TYR A 77 -16.49 -4.54 -10.12
CA TYR A 77 -16.55 -5.69 -9.20
C TYR A 77 -17.90 -6.41 -9.26
N GLU A 78 -19.03 -5.68 -9.37
CA GLU A 78 -20.32 -6.33 -9.60
C GLU A 78 -20.35 -7.12 -10.91
N ARG A 79 -19.76 -6.59 -11.99
CA ARG A 79 -19.62 -7.28 -13.26
C ARG A 79 -18.75 -8.53 -13.14
N PHE A 80 -17.58 -8.44 -12.52
CA PHE A 80 -16.68 -9.58 -12.31
C PHE A 80 -17.42 -10.75 -11.64
N ILE A 81 -18.23 -10.46 -10.61
CA ILE A 81 -18.96 -11.47 -9.86
C ILE A 81 -20.17 -12.00 -10.65
N ASN A 82 -20.99 -11.12 -11.21
CA ASN A 82 -22.29 -11.50 -11.76
C ASN A 82 -22.24 -11.91 -13.23
N VAL A 83 -21.31 -11.37 -14.03
CA VAL A 83 -21.20 -11.57 -15.48
C VAL A 83 -20.00 -12.44 -15.82
N ASP A 84 -18.82 -12.01 -15.41
CA ASP A 84 -17.56 -12.68 -15.78
C ASP A 84 -17.32 -13.95 -14.95
N LYS A 85 -18.06 -14.11 -13.81
CA LYS A 85 -18.04 -15.29 -12.93
C LYS A 85 -16.63 -15.63 -12.46
N VAL A 86 -15.92 -14.61 -11.95
CA VAL A 86 -14.58 -14.81 -11.40
C VAL A 86 -14.61 -15.68 -10.14
N ASP A 87 -13.58 -16.49 -9.95
CA ASP A 87 -13.39 -17.34 -8.78
C ASP A 87 -12.92 -16.52 -7.56
N ALA A 88 -12.12 -15.48 -7.79
CA ALA A 88 -11.58 -14.57 -6.77
C ALA A 88 -11.40 -13.17 -7.34
N VAL A 89 -11.08 -12.20 -6.47
CA VAL A 89 -10.72 -10.85 -6.88
C VAL A 89 -9.43 -10.40 -6.20
N TYR A 90 -8.67 -9.57 -6.88
CA TYR A 90 -7.64 -8.75 -6.26
C TYR A 90 -8.21 -7.37 -5.93
N GLY A 91 -7.74 -6.78 -4.83
CA GLY A 91 -8.16 -5.46 -4.41
C GLY A 91 -7.66 -4.34 -5.33
N THR A 92 -8.24 -3.17 -5.17
CA THR A 92 -7.91 -1.94 -5.91
C THR A 92 -6.96 -1.04 -5.12
N PHE A 93 -6.47 0.02 -5.71
CA PHE A 93 -5.82 1.17 -5.12
C PHE A 93 -6.82 2.34 -5.18
N SER A 94 -7.03 3.13 -4.24
CA SER A 94 -6.55 3.54 -2.95
C SER A 94 -7.64 3.36 -1.85
N SER A 95 -7.52 4.02 -0.67
CA SER A 95 -8.61 4.03 0.35
C SER A 95 -9.94 4.51 -0.21
N ARG A 96 -9.94 5.55 -1.06
CA ARG A 96 -11.11 6.10 -1.76
C ARG A 96 -11.85 5.06 -2.60
N LEU A 97 -11.12 4.19 -3.30
CA LEU A 97 -11.72 3.15 -4.15
C LEU A 97 -12.04 1.88 -3.35
N THR A 98 -11.20 1.53 -2.38
CA THR A 98 -11.35 0.33 -1.55
C THR A 98 -12.57 0.40 -0.64
N PHE A 99 -12.84 1.56 -0.04
CA PHE A 99 -13.96 1.73 0.90
C PHE A 99 -15.31 1.34 0.32
N PRO A 100 -15.78 1.91 -0.81
CA PRO A 100 -17.09 1.56 -1.37
C PRO A 100 -17.12 0.14 -1.97
N VAL A 101 -16.02 -0.37 -2.49
CA VAL A 101 -15.92 -1.74 -3.02
C VAL A 101 -16.09 -2.79 -1.93
N GLY A 102 -15.69 -2.49 -0.69
CA GLY A 102 -15.84 -3.38 0.46
C GLY A 102 -17.29 -3.85 0.66
N SER A 103 -18.27 -2.97 0.48
CA SER A 103 -19.70 -3.31 0.60
C SER A 103 -20.16 -4.33 -0.45
N ILE A 104 -19.67 -4.20 -1.68
CA ILE A 104 -20.00 -5.12 -2.79
C ILE A 104 -19.38 -6.49 -2.53
N LEU A 105 -18.10 -6.55 -2.22
CA LEU A 105 -17.42 -7.81 -1.97
C LEU A 105 -17.98 -8.51 -0.73
N SER A 106 -18.36 -7.77 0.31
CA SER A 106 -19.02 -8.32 1.50
C SER A 106 -20.40 -8.91 1.18
N LYS A 107 -21.22 -8.21 0.37
CA LYS A 107 -22.54 -8.68 -0.09
C LYS A 107 -22.47 -10.05 -0.76
N TYR A 108 -21.41 -10.30 -1.53
CA TYR A 108 -21.20 -11.55 -2.25
C TYR A 108 -20.27 -12.53 -1.51
N ASN A 109 -19.87 -12.20 -0.28
CA ASN A 109 -18.93 -12.98 0.53
C ASN A 109 -17.63 -13.31 -0.21
N MET A 110 -17.12 -12.37 -1.04
CA MET A 110 -15.85 -12.49 -1.73
C MET A 110 -14.71 -12.09 -0.79
N VAL A 111 -13.63 -12.86 -0.75
CA VAL A 111 -12.41 -12.45 -0.04
C VAL A 111 -11.90 -11.14 -0.66
N HIS A 112 -11.73 -10.13 0.17
CA HIS A 112 -11.19 -8.84 -0.20
C HIS A 112 -9.76 -8.71 0.34
N ALA A 113 -8.79 -9.22 -0.41
CA ALA A 113 -7.38 -9.00 -0.15
C ALA A 113 -7.01 -7.58 -0.59
N VAL A 114 -6.81 -6.69 0.38
CA VAL A 114 -6.66 -5.25 0.17
C VAL A 114 -5.18 -4.89 0.00
N PRO A 115 -4.75 -4.44 -1.20
CA PRO A 115 -3.38 -3.98 -1.42
C PRO A 115 -3.17 -2.58 -0.84
N SER A 116 -4.14 -1.69 -1.03
CA SER A 116 -4.06 -0.28 -0.66
C SER A 116 -5.42 0.22 -0.21
N GLY A 117 -5.49 0.67 1.02
CA GLY A 117 -6.74 1.08 1.67
C GLY A 117 -6.49 1.18 3.16
N GLY A 118 -5.59 2.10 3.56
CA GLY A 118 -5.09 2.17 4.95
C GLY A 118 -6.07 2.82 5.93
N ALA A 119 -7.10 3.54 5.49
CA ALA A 119 -7.98 4.25 6.42
C ALA A 119 -8.78 3.30 7.32
N LEU A 120 -8.73 3.52 8.63
CA LEU A 120 -9.34 2.68 9.66
C LEU A 120 -10.83 2.41 9.43
N ARG A 121 -11.55 3.41 8.91
CA ARG A 121 -12.98 3.29 8.58
C ARG A 121 -13.32 2.14 7.63
N ILE A 122 -12.38 1.72 6.79
CA ILE A 122 -12.57 0.57 5.89
C ILE A 122 -12.81 -0.70 6.69
N TYR A 123 -12.11 -0.85 7.81
CA TYR A 123 -12.07 -2.04 8.67
C TYR A 123 -13.09 -2.00 9.80
N GLU A 124 -13.78 -0.88 9.99
CA GLU A 124 -14.82 -0.69 11.01
C GLU A 124 -16.26 -0.86 10.47
N GLN A 125 -16.39 -1.31 9.20
CA GLN A 125 -17.70 -1.59 8.59
C GLN A 125 -18.34 -2.91 9.08
N GLY A 126 -17.63 -3.67 9.89
CA GLY A 126 -18.11 -4.99 10.38
C GLY A 126 -18.01 -6.11 9.35
N TYR A 127 -17.33 -5.90 8.24
CA TYR A 127 -17.08 -6.93 7.24
C TYR A 127 -15.98 -7.89 7.72
N ARG A 128 -16.18 -9.19 7.51
CA ARG A 128 -15.21 -10.22 7.90
C ARG A 128 -14.44 -10.81 6.72
N ASN A 129 -14.64 -10.28 5.53
CA ASN A 129 -14.00 -10.75 4.31
C ASN A 129 -12.80 -9.89 3.87
N LEU A 130 -12.40 -8.89 4.69
CA LEU A 130 -11.27 -8.00 4.43
C LEU A 130 -9.99 -8.55 5.03
N PHE A 131 -8.89 -8.42 4.27
CA PHE A 131 -7.53 -8.79 4.71
C PHE A 131 -6.55 -7.77 4.14
N TYR A 132 -6.00 -6.90 5.00
CA TYR A 132 -5.10 -5.84 4.59
C TYR A 132 -3.66 -6.36 4.46
N PHE A 133 -3.07 -6.16 3.30
CA PHE A 133 -1.72 -6.62 2.97
C PHE A 133 -0.66 -5.51 3.10
N GLN A 134 -0.88 -4.61 4.03
CA GLN A 134 0.13 -3.66 4.48
C GLN A 134 0.24 -3.71 6.02
N VAL A 135 0.91 -2.71 6.61
CA VAL A 135 1.39 -2.85 7.99
C VAL A 135 0.40 -2.38 9.06
N SER A 136 -0.27 -1.23 8.90
CA SER A 136 -1.23 -0.71 9.89
C SER A 136 -2.23 0.24 9.25
N ALA A 137 -3.27 0.61 10.00
CA ALA A 137 -4.16 1.67 9.54
C ALA A 137 -3.43 3.01 9.45
N ALA A 138 -3.84 3.83 8.48
CA ALA A 138 -3.21 5.11 8.14
C ALA A 138 -3.16 6.08 9.32
N GLU A 139 -4.18 6.06 10.17
CA GLU A 139 -4.25 6.86 11.39
C GLU A 139 -3.09 6.61 12.35
N TYR A 140 -2.47 5.43 12.30
CA TYR A 140 -1.35 5.06 13.18
C TYR A 140 0.04 5.32 12.56
N THR A 141 0.12 5.77 11.31
CA THR A 141 1.40 6.05 10.61
C THR A 141 2.26 7.09 11.36
N GLY A 142 1.62 8.08 11.98
CA GLY A 142 2.31 9.12 12.76
C GLY A 142 3.19 8.58 13.88
N ARG A 143 2.86 7.42 14.45
CA ARG A 143 3.70 6.71 15.44
C ARG A 143 5.08 6.40 14.87
N ASP A 144 5.14 5.85 13.67
CA ASP A 144 6.39 5.41 13.05
C ASP A 144 7.19 6.63 12.55
N VAL A 145 6.49 7.68 12.07
CA VAL A 145 7.11 8.97 11.72
C VAL A 145 7.84 9.59 12.91
N VAL A 146 7.20 9.65 14.08
CA VAL A 146 7.80 10.22 15.29
C VAL A 146 8.91 9.31 15.84
N ALA A 147 8.78 8.00 15.71
CA ALA A 147 9.78 7.04 16.18
C ALA A 147 11.16 7.27 15.54
N VAL A 148 11.21 7.64 14.25
CA VAL A 148 12.49 7.95 13.56
C VAL A 148 13.25 9.09 14.21
N ILE A 149 12.55 10.11 14.68
CA ILE A 149 13.13 11.34 15.25
C ILE A 149 13.12 11.37 16.77
N LYS A 150 12.74 10.28 17.41
CA LYS A 150 12.60 10.18 18.88
C LYS A 150 13.86 10.60 19.62
N ASP A 151 15.02 10.11 19.20
CA ASP A 151 16.29 10.41 19.85
C ASP A 151 16.71 11.87 19.63
N LEU A 152 16.40 12.46 18.47
CA LEU A 152 16.60 13.88 18.20
C LEU A 152 15.72 14.76 19.11
N ILE A 153 14.46 14.36 19.30
CA ILE A 153 13.53 15.07 20.20
C ILE A 153 14.05 14.99 21.64
N ALA A 154 14.44 13.80 22.10
CA ALA A 154 14.98 13.60 23.45
C ALA A 154 16.27 14.41 23.70
N ALA A 155 17.10 14.58 22.66
CA ALA A 155 18.30 15.42 22.71
C ALA A 155 18.00 16.95 22.58
N GLY A 156 16.74 17.34 22.40
CA GLY A 156 16.35 18.75 22.17
C GLY A 156 16.74 19.31 20.80
N GLN A 157 17.11 18.43 19.87
CA GLN A 157 17.56 18.76 18.51
C GLN A 157 16.47 18.56 17.45
N GLY A 158 15.39 17.82 17.77
CA GLY A 158 14.29 17.56 16.86
C GLY A 158 13.51 18.83 16.45
N PRO A 159 12.64 18.73 15.44
CA PRO A 159 11.78 19.83 15.02
C PRO A 159 10.80 20.17 16.15
N LYS A 160 10.53 21.46 16.36
CA LYS A 160 9.60 21.95 17.38
C LYS A 160 8.25 22.36 16.81
N THR A 161 8.21 22.67 15.52
CA THR A 161 7.00 23.14 14.85
C THR A 161 6.79 22.36 13.55
N ALA A 162 5.51 22.13 13.19
CA ALA A 162 5.13 21.46 11.97
C ALA A 162 4.08 22.25 11.18
N ALA A 163 4.20 22.20 9.84
CA ALA A 163 3.12 22.52 8.92
C ALA A 163 2.58 21.23 8.33
N ILE A 164 1.28 20.98 8.48
CA ILE A 164 0.58 19.87 7.84
C ILE A 164 -0.20 20.42 6.66
N VAL A 165 0.11 19.89 5.48
CA VAL A 165 -0.62 20.20 4.25
C VAL A 165 -1.06 18.90 3.60
N SER A 166 -2.32 18.80 3.19
CA SER A 166 -2.88 17.54 2.74
C SER A 166 -3.88 17.70 1.60
N ALA A 167 -3.92 16.71 0.72
CA ALA A 167 -5.10 16.51 -0.11
C ALA A 167 -6.33 16.28 0.80
N ASP A 168 -7.49 16.77 0.39
CA ASP A 168 -8.75 16.42 1.06
C ASP A 168 -9.25 15.06 0.56
N ASP A 169 -8.38 14.06 0.63
CA ASP A 169 -8.66 12.68 0.26
C ASP A 169 -8.79 11.77 1.48
N PHE A 170 -9.37 10.60 1.26
CA PHE A 170 -9.70 9.64 2.30
C PHE A 170 -8.47 9.12 3.07
N PHE A 171 -7.35 8.91 2.39
CA PHE A 171 -6.11 8.38 2.97
C PHE A 171 -5.32 9.47 3.70
N ALA A 172 -5.15 10.64 3.07
CA ALA A 172 -4.44 11.76 3.66
C ALA A 172 -5.13 12.27 4.94
N ASN A 173 -6.47 12.35 4.93
CA ASN A 173 -7.26 12.70 6.11
C ASN A 173 -7.07 11.70 7.26
N ALA A 174 -6.95 10.40 6.96
CA ALA A 174 -6.71 9.38 7.97
C ALA A 174 -5.34 9.56 8.66
N ILE A 175 -4.26 9.79 7.89
CA ILE A 175 -2.93 10.06 8.47
C ILE A 175 -2.97 11.36 9.31
N ALA A 176 -3.59 12.42 8.78
CA ALA A 176 -3.70 13.70 9.48
C ALA A 176 -4.41 13.55 10.82
N ALA A 177 -5.51 12.77 10.89
CA ALA A 177 -6.26 12.52 12.12
C ALA A 177 -5.37 11.95 13.24
N GLY A 178 -4.49 10.99 12.93
CA GLY A 178 -3.54 10.44 13.90
C GLY A 178 -2.47 11.42 14.34
N LEU A 179 -1.91 12.16 13.40
CA LEU A 179 -0.90 13.18 13.69
C LEU A 179 -1.45 14.31 14.59
N LEU A 180 -2.70 14.72 14.35
CA LEU A 180 -3.38 15.81 15.05
C LEU A 180 -4.10 15.38 16.33
N GLY A 181 -4.41 14.08 16.49
CA GLY A 181 -5.18 13.58 17.62
C GLY A 181 -6.69 13.77 17.47
N GLU A 182 -7.19 13.62 16.26
CA GLU A 182 -8.63 13.79 16.00
C GLU A 182 -9.42 12.57 16.44
N LYS A 183 -10.72 12.77 16.70
CA LYS A 183 -11.67 11.68 16.86
C LYS A 183 -12.18 11.22 15.52
N VAL A 184 -11.89 9.98 15.18
CA VAL A 184 -12.37 9.36 13.95
C VAL A 184 -13.78 8.85 14.15
N LYS A 185 -14.71 9.26 13.30
CA LYS A 185 -16.11 8.87 13.34
C LYS A 185 -16.56 8.21 12.04
N ASP A 186 -17.50 7.31 12.14
CA ASP A 186 -18.24 6.81 10.99
C ASP A 186 -19.20 7.91 10.49
N PRO A 187 -19.06 8.37 9.24
CA PRO A 187 -19.87 9.50 8.74
C PRO A 187 -21.35 9.14 8.54
N ALA A 188 -21.70 7.86 8.43
CA ALA A 188 -23.08 7.42 8.25
C ALA A 188 -23.84 7.30 9.57
N THR A 189 -23.13 6.96 10.67
CA THR A 189 -23.74 6.64 11.97
C THR A 189 -23.32 7.60 13.09
N ASP A 190 -22.37 8.51 12.84
CA ASP A 190 -21.70 9.39 13.83
C ASP A 190 -21.05 8.61 15.01
N LYS A 191 -20.94 7.29 14.87
CA LYS A 191 -20.28 6.45 15.87
C LYS A 191 -18.79 6.73 15.90
N GLU A 192 -18.24 6.97 17.10
CA GLU A 192 -16.79 7.08 17.29
C GLU A 192 -16.11 5.73 17.01
N ILE A 193 -15.15 5.74 16.08
CA ILE A 193 -14.33 4.59 15.67
C ILE A 193 -13.04 4.56 16.50
N ALA A 194 -12.39 5.72 16.66
CA ALA A 194 -11.18 5.86 17.44
C ALA A 194 -11.05 7.27 18.02
N ASP A 195 -10.51 7.37 19.23
CA ASP A 195 -10.02 8.61 19.83
C ASP A 195 -8.49 8.60 19.77
N LEU A 196 -7.91 9.48 18.95
CA LEU A 196 -6.47 9.54 18.69
C LEU A 196 -5.78 10.64 19.49
N ALA A 197 -6.52 11.32 20.38
CA ALA A 197 -5.93 12.37 21.23
C ALA A 197 -4.83 11.79 22.15
N PRO A 198 -3.78 12.57 22.43
CA PRO A 198 -3.52 13.96 22.02
C PRO A 198 -2.91 14.14 20.62
N GLY A 199 -2.70 13.05 19.87
CA GLY A 199 -2.04 13.06 18.57
C GLY A 199 -0.52 12.89 18.66
N TYR A 200 0.04 12.23 17.65
CA TYR A 200 1.47 11.86 17.66
C TYR A 200 2.40 13.07 17.68
N LEU A 201 2.03 14.19 17.07
CA LEU A 201 2.85 15.40 17.09
C LEU A 201 2.83 16.07 18.46
N ALA A 202 1.65 16.18 19.08
CA ALA A 202 1.51 16.75 20.42
C ALA A 202 2.24 15.90 21.48
N ASP A 203 2.13 14.57 21.42
CA ASP A 203 2.88 13.63 22.26
C ASP A 203 4.39 13.79 22.11
N ALA A 204 4.85 14.13 20.91
CA ALA A 204 6.25 14.39 20.61
C ALA A 204 6.71 15.81 20.97
N GLY A 205 5.81 16.67 21.47
CA GLY A 205 6.10 18.07 21.76
C GLY A 205 6.31 18.95 20.53
N ILE A 206 5.73 18.57 19.40
CA ILE A 206 5.79 19.31 18.14
C ILE A 206 4.49 20.10 17.96
N GLU A 207 4.59 21.43 17.93
CA GLU A 207 3.45 22.33 17.72
C GLU A 207 3.07 22.41 16.26
N VAL A 208 1.78 22.26 15.92
CA VAL A 208 1.27 22.48 14.57
C VAL A 208 0.97 23.95 14.38
N VAL A 209 1.81 24.65 13.61
CA VAL A 209 1.72 26.11 13.36
C VAL A 209 0.98 26.45 12.07
N MET A 210 0.72 25.46 11.22
CA MET A 210 -0.03 25.62 9.98
C MET A 210 -0.74 24.30 9.63
N GLN A 211 -1.99 24.42 9.22
CA GLN A 211 -2.76 23.33 8.65
C GLN A 211 -3.55 23.85 7.46
N GLU A 212 -3.39 23.23 6.29
CA GLU A 212 -4.10 23.60 5.06
C GLU A 212 -4.39 22.37 4.23
N LYS A 213 -5.57 22.36 3.57
CA LYS A 213 -5.97 21.29 2.67
C LYS A 213 -6.17 21.83 1.26
N TRP A 214 -5.85 20.99 0.27
CA TRP A 214 -6.21 21.24 -1.12
C TRP A 214 -7.27 20.22 -1.57
N PRO A 215 -8.13 20.60 -2.55
CA PRO A 215 -9.14 19.69 -3.09
C PRO A 215 -8.49 18.47 -3.74
N GLU A 216 -9.10 17.30 -3.55
CA GLU A 216 -8.62 16.01 -4.06
C GLU A 216 -8.39 16.00 -5.57
N GLU A 217 -9.10 16.84 -6.32
CA GLU A 217 -8.99 16.93 -7.78
C GLU A 217 -8.84 18.37 -8.25
N GLY A 218 -8.03 18.56 -9.31
CA GLY A 218 -7.91 19.82 -10.04
C GLY A 218 -7.13 20.92 -9.33
N PHE A 219 -6.43 20.63 -8.25
CA PHE A 219 -5.59 21.61 -7.57
C PHE A 219 -4.37 21.98 -8.41
N ASN A 220 -4.10 23.29 -8.55
CA ASN A 220 -2.98 23.82 -9.33
C ASN A 220 -2.25 25.01 -8.68
N ASP A 221 -2.70 25.47 -7.52
CA ASP A 221 -2.14 26.66 -6.84
C ASP A 221 -0.96 26.32 -5.89
N TRP A 222 -0.09 25.41 -6.34
CA TRP A 222 1.03 24.87 -5.58
C TRP A 222 2.02 25.93 -5.10
N LEU A 223 2.26 26.99 -5.87
CA LEU A 223 3.19 28.06 -5.48
C LEU A 223 2.66 28.91 -4.32
N ASN A 224 1.37 29.21 -4.28
CA ASN A 224 0.78 29.94 -3.17
C ASN A 224 0.77 29.08 -1.91
N LEU A 225 0.44 27.79 -1.99
CA LEU A 225 0.55 26.85 -0.89
C LEU A 225 1.98 26.79 -0.35
N ALA A 226 2.97 26.62 -1.23
CA ALA A 226 4.39 26.57 -0.84
C ALA A 226 4.85 27.90 -0.17
N ASN A 227 4.39 29.06 -0.65
CA ASN A 227 4.65 30.34 -0.01
C ASN A 227 4.02 30.45 1.36
N SER A 228 2.80 29.91 1.57
CA SER A 228 2.15 29.88 2.88
C SER A 228 2.94 28.98 3.85
N ILE A 229 3.38 27.81 3.41
CA ILE A 229 4.25 26.91 4.18
C ILE A 229 5.55 27.64 4.57
N LYS A 230 6.22 28.29 3.63
CA LYS A 230 7.46 29.05 3.92
C LYS A 230 7.23 30.16 4.94
N ARG A 231 6.12 30.89 4.84
CA ARG A 231 5.78 31.99 5.78
C ARG A 231 5.44 31.47 7.19
N SER A 232 4.96 30.23 7.32
CA SER A 232 4.66 29.64 8.64
C SER A 232 5.91 29.47 9.49
N GLY A 233 7.08 29.37 8.88
CA GLY A 233 8.35 29.13 9.57
C GLY A 233 8.44 27.74 10.22
N ALA A 234 7.58 26.81 9.83
CA ALA A 234 7.57 25.45 10.37
C ALA A 234 8.92 24.75 10.11
N GLU A 235 9.44 24.10 11.15
CA GLU A 235 10.69 23.31 11.07
C GLU A 235 10.49 21.96 10.39
N MET A 236 9.28 21.41 10.48
CA MET A 236 8.87 20.16 9.81
C MET A 236 7.74 20.45 8.84
N ILE A 237 7.85 19.95 7.62
CA ILE A 237 6.77 19.97 6.63
C ILE A 237 6.24 18.55 6.49
N ILE A 238 4.94 18.40 6.61
CA ILE A 238 4.21 17.14 6.45
C ILE A 238 3.27 17.30 5.25
N GLY A 239 3.55 16.60 4.17
CA GLY A 239 2.75 16.59 2.94
C GLY A 239 2.02 15.26 2.76
N LEU A 240 0.69 15.29 2.80
CA LEU A 240 -0.13 14.08 2.78
C LEU A 240 -1.00 14.03 1.52
N THR A 241 -0.88 12.95 0.77
CA THR A 241 -1.65 12.67 -0.45
C THR A 241 -1.61 11.18 -0.78
N ALA A 242 -2.55 10.71 -1.57
CA ALA A 242 -2.50 9.38 -2.20
C ALA A 242 -1.86 9.41 -3.61
N SER A 243 -1.49 10.59 -4.12
CA SER A 243 -0.94 10.79 -5.46
C SER A 243 0.57 11.07 -5.43
N ALA A 244 1.36 10.24 -6.11
CA ALA A 244 2.79 10.50 -6.31
C ALA A 244 3.05 11.79 -7.09
N GLU A 245 2.18 12.14 -8.04
CA GLU A 245 2.30 13.36 -8.83
C GLU A 245 2.12 14.62 -7.98
N GLU A 246 1.16 14.64 -7.05
CA GLU A 246 0.97 15.76 -6.12
C GLU A 246 2.17 15.93 -5.17
N ALA A 247 2.78 14.83 -4.71
CA ALA A 247 4.02 14.89 -3.92
C ALA A 247 5.16 15.57 -4.71
N VAL A 248 5.26 15.28 -6.02
CA VAL A 248 6.20 15.94 -6.92
C VAL A 248 5.90 17.44 -7.04
N GLN A 249 4.64 17.83 -7.26
CA GLN A 249 4.24 19.24 -7.42
C GLN A 249 4.49 20.04 -6.14
N LEU A 250 4.13 19.50 -4.99
CA LEU A 250 4.41 20.13 -3.68
C LEU A 250 5.91 20.35 -3.50
N THR A 251 6.72 19.33 -3.71
CA THR A 251 8.18 19.39 -3.50
C THR A 251 8.85 20.36 -4.46
N ARG A 252 8.46 20.37 -5.74
CA ARG A 252 8.93 21.36 -6.75
C ARG A 252 8.60 22.79 -6.33
N SER A 253 7.41 22.99 -5.80
CA SER A 253 6.96 24.32 -5.38
C SER A 253 7.68 24.80 -4.14
N LEU A 254 7.92 23.91 -3.16
CA LEU A 254 8.75 24.20 -1.97
C LEU A 254 10.17 24.58 -2.37
N LYS A 255 10.78 23.86 -3.32
CA LYS A 255 12.09 24.21 -3.90
C LYS A 255 12.06 25.59 -4.58
N THR A 256 11.04 25.86 -5.40
CA THR A 256 10.92 27.12 -6.17
C THR A 256 10.83 28.32 -5.24
N VAL A 257 10.10 28.23 -4.14
CA VAL A 257 10.01 29.32 -3.17
C VAL A 257 11.20 29.40 -2.21
N GLY A 258 12.12 28.42 -2.26
CA GLY A 258 13.27 28.34 -1.36
C GLY A 258 12.84 28.13 0.08
N ALA A 259 12.00 27.14 0.36
CA ALA A 259 11.67 26.70 1.71
C ALA A 259 12.88 26.00 2.36
N THR A 260 13.10 26.18 3.65
CA THR A 260 14.24 25.60 4.38
C THR A 260 13.81 24.86 5.65
N PRO A 261 12.96 23.82 5.53
CA PRO A 261 12.60 23.02 6.69
C PRO A 261 13.79 22.18 7.17
N LYS A 262 13.79 21.81 8.45
CA LYS A 262 14.74 20.83 8.99
C LYS A 262 14.36 19.39 8.63
N LEU A 263 13.06 19.13 8.41
CA LEU A 263 12.51 17.82 8.08
C LEU A 263 11.36 17.96 7.10
N VAL A 264 11.32 17.07 6.11
CA VAL A 264 10.17 16.88 5.22
C VAL A 264 9.73 15.44 5.29
N TYR A 265 8.48 15.23 5.63
CA TYR A 265 7.82 13.93 5.55
C TYR A 265 6.70 13.98 4.51
N LEU A 266 6.71 13.03 3.60
CA LEU A 266 5.65 12.86 2.61
C LEU A 266 5.02 11.48 2.74
N SER A 267 3.70 11.38 2.53
CA SER A 267 3.00 10.09 2.51
C SER A 267 3.14 9.35 1.17
N GLN A 268 3.60 10.03 0.13
CA GLN A 268 3.96 9.50 -1.19
C GLN A 268 5.32 10.07 -1.60
N GLY A 269 6.03 9.38 -2.48
CA GLY A 269 7.34 9.82 -2.95
C GLY A 269 8.44 8.76 -2.86
N ALA A 270 8.08 7.50 -2.58
CA ALA A 270 8.99 6.36 -2.65
C ALA A 270 9.23 5.90 -4.10
N GLN A 271 8.38 6.31 -5.02
CA GLN A 271 8.41 5.92 -6.43
C GLN A 271 9.56 6.60 -7.18
N THR A 272 10.11 5.94 -8.19
CA THR A 272 11.16 6.49 -9.06
C THR A 272 10.74 7.80 -9.73
N GLU A 273 9.46 7.93 -10.09
CA GLU A 273 8.89 9.14 -10.67
C GLU A 273 9.02 10.36 -9.75
N PHE A 274 9.09 10.16 -8.43
CA PHE A 274 9.30 11.26 -7.50
C PHE A 274 10.68 11.89 -7.69
N ILE A 275 11.76 11.10 -7.58
CA ILE A 275 13.12 11.65 -7.73
C ILE A 275 13.38 12.18 -9.15
N GLU A 276 12.86 11.51 -10.18
CA GLU A 276 12.90 11.99 -11.56
C GLU A 276 12.17 13.33 -11.71
N GLY A 277 11.03 13.47 -11.03
CA GLY A 277 10.22 14.68 -11.06
C GLY A 277 10.83 15.87 -10.33
N VAL A 278 11.45 15.69 -9.16
CA VAL A 278 11.94 16.79 -8.32
C VAL A 278 13.44 17.03 -8.45
N GLY A 279 14.19 16.01 -8.88
CA GLY A 279 15.65 15.99 -8.93
C GLY A 279 16.28 15.64 -7.58
N GLU A 280 17.48 15.06 -7.63
CA GLU A 280 18.22 14.51 -6.49
C GLU A 280 18.35 15.49 -5.32
N ASN A 281 18.74 16.75 -5.58
CA ASN A 281 18.91 17.75 -4.53
C ASN A 281 17.62 18.04 -3.74
N ALA A 282 16.46 18.11 -4.42
CA ALA A 282 15.19 18.37 -3.75
C ALA A 282 14.66 17.13 -3.01
N ALA A 283 14.90 15.94 -3.55
CA ALA A 283 14.55 14.69 -2.90
C ALA A 283 15.40 14.45 -1.64
N ASN A 284 16.69 14.83 -1.66
CA ASN A 284 17.63 14.52 -0.59
C ASN A 284 17.13 14.98 0.80
N GLY A 285 17.06 14.04 1.75
CA GLY A 285 16.54 14.26 3.11
C GLY A 285 15.01 14.18 3.23
N VAL A 286 14.26 13.92 2.14
CA VAL A 286 12.81 13.67 2.23
C VAL A 286 12.59 12.28 2.81
N MET A 287 11.79 12.21 3.88
CA MET A 287 11.41 10.99 4.58
C MET A 287 10.03 10.52 4.12
N ILE A 288 9.88 9.21 3.92
CA ILE A 288 8.64 8.56 3.49
C ILE A 288 8.44 7.28 4.32
N HIS A 289 7.20 6.97 4.70
CA HIS A 289 6.87 5.63 5.20
C HIS A 289 6.64 4.69 4.02
N THR A 290 7.08 3.46 4.16
CA THR A 290 6.85 2.38 3.19
C THR A 290 6.50 1.09 3.90
N THR A 291 5.93 0.15 3.17
CA THR A 291 5.66 -1.21 3.68
C THR A 291 6.66 -2.21 3.13
N TRP A 292 7.47 -1.79 2.16
CA TRP A 292 8.41 -2.62 1.45
C TRP A 292 9.66 -1.83 1.04
N HIS A 293 10.78 -2.53 1.00
CA HIS A 293 12.03 -2.06 0.39
C HIS A 293 12.73 -3.24 -0.28
N LYS A 294 13.43 -2.99 -1.38
CA LYS A 294 14.11 -4.04 -2.16
C LYS A 294 15.14 -4.84 -1.38
N ASP A 295 15.80 -4.22 -0.41
CA ASP A 295 16.88 -4.82 0.38
C ASP A 295 16.39 -5.51 1.67
N VAL A 296 15.08 -5.51 1.95
CA VAL A 296 14.54 -6.21 3.13
C VAL A 296 14.59 -7.71 2.90
N PRO A 297 15.16 -8.51 3.83
CA PRO A 297 15.39 -9.95 3.65
C PRO A 297 14.11 -10.76 3.95
N PHE A 298 13.00 -10.42 3.32
CA PHE A 298 11.78 -11.18 3.49
C PHE A 298 11.79 -12.48 2.69
N GLU A 299 11.46 -13.56 3.39
CA GLU A 299 11.26 -14.89 2.83
C GLU A 299 9.78 -15.17 2.65
N SER A 300 9.41 -15.67 1.48
CA SER A 300 8.02 -15.96 1.11
C SER A 300 7.89 -17.28 0.38
N THR A 301 6.69 -17.57 -0.11
CA THR A 301 6.41 -18.70 -1.00
C THR A 301 5.62 -18.24 -2.21
N LEU A 302 5.87 -18.89 -3.34
CA LEU A 302 5.08 -18.73 -4.57
C LEU A 302 4.83 -20.11 -5.17
N ALA A 303 3.59 -20.43 -5.46
CA ALA A 303 3.16 -21.75 -5.95
C ALA A 303 3.73 -22.91 -5.10
N GLY A 304 3.71 -22.73 -3.76
CA GLY A 304 4.19 -23.70 -2.79
C GLY A 304 5.72 -23.89 -2.73
N LYS A 305 6.52 -23.03 -3.40
CA LYS A 305 7.99 -23.08 -3.39
C LYS A 305 8.55 -21.85 -2.67
N PRO A 306 9.75 -21.96 -2.05
CA PRO A 306 10.45 -20.79 -1.53
C PRO A 306 10.63 -19.72 -2.60
N PHE A 307 10.37 -18.48 -2.23
CA PHE A 307 10.50 -17.29 -3.10
C PHE A 307 10.82 -16.08 -2.22
N SER A 308 12.03 -15.56 -2.34
CA SER A 308 12.49 -14.44 -1.51
C SER A 308 12.14 -13.07 -2.10
N ASN A 309 12.27 -12.02 -1.29
CA ASN A 309 12.19 -10.64 -1.78
C ASN A 309 13.24 -10.37 -2.87
N ALA A 310 14.46 -10.90 -2.71
CA ALA A 310 15.51 -10.79 -3.74
C ALA A 310 15.14 -11.49 -5.05
N ASP A 311 14.41 -12.63 -5.00
CA ASP A 311 13.88 -13.29 -6.19
C ASP A 311 12.83 -12.43 -6.89
N PHE A 312 11.96 -11.75 -6.12
CA PHE A 312 10.98 -10.81 -6.67
C PHE A 312 11.66 -9.66 -7.40
N VAL A 313 12.62 -8.97 -6.76
CA VAL A 313 13.37 -7.86 -7.37
C VAL A 313 14.01 -8.30 -8.67
N LYS A 314 14.78 -9.39 -8.64
CA LYS A 314 15.47 -9.93 -9.82
C LYS A 314 14.49 -10.30 -10.95
N THR A 315 13.36 -10.91 -10.62
CA THR A 315 12.39 -11.36 -11.62
C THR A 315 11.63 -10.19 -12.21
N PHE A 316 11.29 -9.19 -11.38
CA PHE A 316 10.62 -7.98 -11.83
C PHE A 316 11.51 -7.16 -12.78
N GLU A 317 12.80 -6.97 -12.42
CA GLU A 317 13.78 -6.31 -13.29
C GLU A 317 13.96 -7.05 -14.63
N ALA A 318 14.01 -8.37 -14.60
CA ALA A 318 14.11 -9.17 -15.82
C ALA A 318 12.90 -9.05 -16.73
N GLU A 319 11.69 -8.90 -16.16
CA GLU A 319 10.44 -8.78 -16.92
C GLU A 319 10.21 -7.37 -17.47
N TYR A 320 10.46 -6.34 -16.65
CA TYR A 320 10.07 -4.96 -16.98
C TYR A 320 11.25 -4.03 -17.29
N GLY A 321 12.48 -4.44 -17.04
CA GLY A 321 13.68 -3.64 -17.29
C GLY A 321 13.86 -2.46 -16.34
N VAL A 322 13.12 -2.42 -15.25
CA VAL A 322 13.17 -1.38 -14.21
C VAL A 322 13.12 -2.02 -12.83
N GLU A 323 13.69 -1.34 -11.84
CA GLU A 323 13.65 -1.77 -10.44
C GLU A 323 12.19 -1.66 -9.90
N PRO A 324 11.69 -2.65 -9.14
CA PRO A 324 10.39 -2.54 -8.50
C PRO A 324 10.40 -1.54 -7.35
N ASP A 325 9.24 -1.00 -7.04
CA ASP A 325 8.95 -0.25 -5.84
C ASP A 325 7.80 -0.91 -5.03
N GLU A 326 7.39 -0.26 -3.93
CA GLU A 326 6.34 -0.82 -3.08
C GLU A 326 4.99 -0.96 -3.81
N ASP A 327 4.66 -0.04 -4.74
CA ASP A 327 3.41 -0.10 -5.52
C ASP A 327 3.35 -1.32 -6.45
N SER A 328 4.50 -1.91 -6.77
CA SER A 328 4.60 -3.18 -7.50
C SER A 328 4.67 -4.40 -6.57
N ALA A 329 5.33 -4.26 -5.41
CA ALA A 329 5.50 -5.34 -4.45
C ALA A 329 4.20 -5.66 -3.68
N ILE A 330 3.41 -4.66 -3.34
CA ILE A 330 2.14 -4.83 -2.60
C ILE A 330 1.15 -5.71 -3.38
N PRO A 331 0.79 -5.43 -4.64
CA PRO A 331 -0.11 -6.30 -5.41
C PRO A 331 0.48 -7.70 -5.64
N PHE A 332 1.78 -7.82 -5.82
CA PHE A 332 2.44 -9.13 -5.89
C PHE A 332 2.20 -9.94 -4.60
N ALA A 333 2.33 -9.30 -3.43
CA ALA A 333 2.05 -9.93 -2.14
C ALA A 333 0.59 -10.32 -1.96
N VAL A 334 -0.36 -9.49 -2.43
CA VAL A 334 -1.79 -9.83 -2.45
C VAL A 334 -2.05 -11.07 -3.32
N CYS A 335 -1.43 -11.14 -4.49
CA CYS A 335 -1.53 -12.32 -5.36
C CYS A 335 -0.99 -13.57 -4.66
N GLN A 336 0.20 -13.49 -4.00
CA GLN A 336 0.73 -14.58 -3.17
C GLN A 336 -0.25 -14.99 -2.06
N GLY A 337 -0.90 -14.02 -1.42
CA GLY A 337 -1.88 -14.25 -0.35
C GLY A 337 -3.12 -15.01 -0.85
N ILE A 338 -3.67 -14.61 -1.99
CA ILE A 338 -4.82 -15.30 -2.62
C ILE A 338 -4.42 -16.69 -3.11
N GLU A 339 -3.24 -16.86 -3.71
CA GLU A 339 -2.71 -18.17 -4.09
C GLU A 339 -2.63 -19.12 -2.90
N GLN A 340 -2.05 -18.64 -1.77
CA GLN A 340 -1.93 -19.42 -0.56
C GLN A 340 -3.30 -19.72 0.08
N ALA A 341 -4.27 -18.78 0.00
CA ALA A 341 -5.62 -19.00 0.50
C ALA A 341 -6.37 -20.07 -0.29
N ILE A 342 -6.30 -20.04 -1.62
CA ILE A 342 -6.92 -21.05 -2.49
C ILE A 342 -6.25 -22.42 -2.27
N SER A 343 -4.92 -22.46 -2.26
CA SER A 343 -4.15 -23.70 -2.08
C SER A 343 -4.35 -24.30 -0.69
N GLY A 344 -4.33 -23.46 0.34
CA GLY A 344 -4.48 -23.87 1.73
C GLY A 344 -5.92 -24.31 2.09
N ALA A 345 -6.93 -23.65 1.51
CA ALA A 345 -8.33 -24.06 1.63
C ALA A 345 -8.68 -25.26 0.72
N GLY A 346 -7.84 -25.54 -0.29
CA GLY A 346 -8.08 -26.59 -1.29
C GLY A 346 -9.27 -26.31 -2.22
N THR A 347 -9.69 -25.05 -2.35
CA THR A 347 -10.91 -24.63 -3.08
C THR A 347 -10.89 -23.16 -3.41
N THR A 348 -11.71 -22.74 -4.39
CA THR A 348 -12.03 -21.34 -4.71
C THR A 348 -13.29 -20.83 -3.99
N ASP A 349 -13.85 -21.58 -3.07
CA ASP A 349 -14.95 -21.14 -2.21
C ASP A 349 -14.47 -20.02 -1.29
N ASN A 350 -14.98 -18.81 -1.50
CA ASN A 350 -14.51 -17.62 -0.81
C ASN A 350 -14.77 -17.65 0.71
N ALA A 351 -15.82 -18.34 1.18
CA ALA A 351 -16.05 -18.52 2.62
C ALA A 351 -14.92 -19.35 3.24
N LYS A 352 -14.56 -20.47 2.61
CA LYS A 352 -13.46 -21.33 3.09
C LYS A 352 -12.09 -20.66 2.98
N MET A 353 -11.86 -19.88 1.92
CA MET A 353 -10.65 -19.06 1.79
C MET A 353 -10.55 -18.03 2.93
N GLY A 354 -11.66 -17.35 3.25
CA GLY A 354 -11.75 -16.39 4.36
C GLY A 354 -11.50 -17.06 5.72
N GLU A 355 -12.09 -18.21 5.97
CA GLU A 355 -11.85 -19.02 7.18
C GLU A 355 -10.37 -19.42 7.29
N TRP A 356 -9.76 -19.86 6.19
CA TRP A 356 -8.34 -20.20 6.15
C TRP A 356 -7.46 -18.99 6.47
N LEU A 357 -7.74 -17.81 5.91
CA LEU A 357 -7.01 -16.57 6.19
C LEU A 357 -7.16 -16.14 7.65
N HIS A 358 -8.37 -16.18 8.23
CA HIS A 358 -8.60 -15.86 9.65
C HIS A 358 -7.88 -16.82 10.61
N ALA A 359 -7.65 -18.07 10.20
CA ALA A 359 -6.91 -19.04 10.97
C ALA A 359 -5.39 -18.80 10.99
N ARG A 360 -4.87 -17.82 10.27
CA ARG A 360 -3.43 -17.55 10.23
C ARG A 360 -2.96 -16.91 11.52
N THR A 361 -1.80 -17.37 11.99
CA THR A 361 -1.16 -16.90 13.22
C THR A 361 0.28 -16.44 12.93
N LYS A 362 0.95 -15.93 13.93
CA LYS A 362 2.37 -15.57 13.84
C LYS A 362 3.26 -16.78 13.50
N GLU A 363 2.89 -17.96 13.99
CA GLU A 363 3.60 -19.24 13.78
C GLU A 363 3.30 -19.81 12.39
N GLU A 364 2.05 -19.68 11.95
CA GLU A 364 1.56 -20.14 10.65
C GLU A 364 1.01 -18.97 9.81
N PRO A 365 1.84 -18.01 9.42
CA PRO A 365 1.41 -16.82 8.68
C PRO A 365 1.22 -17.11 7.18
N VAL A 366 0.52 -16.21 6.50
CA VAL A 366 0.72 -16.03 5.06
C VAL A 366 2.09 -15.40 4.85
N ARG A 367 2.87 -15.94 3.91
CA ARG A 367 4.25 -15.51 3.63
C ARG A 367 4.33 -14.84 2.27
N THR A 368 4.69 -13.56 2.26
CA THR A 368 4.75 -12.76 1.04
C THR A 368 6.07 -11.99 0.93
N VAL A 369 6.32 -11.36 -0.21
CA VAL A 369 7.45 -10.45 -0.39
C VAL A 369 7.39 -9.21 0.51
N LEU A 370 6.25 -8.94 1.16
CA LEU A 370 6.08 -7.96 2.22
C LEU A 370 6.26 -8.56 3.64
N GLY A 371 6.75 -9.80 3.74
CA GLY A 371 6.91 -10.52 4.99
C GLY A 371 5.70 -11.35 5.36
N ARG A 372 5.47 -11.52 6.66
CA ARG A 372 4.49 -12.45 7.24
C ARG A 372 3.22 -11.73 7.62
N PHE A 373 2.06 -12.34 7.31
CA PHE A 373 0.75 -11.79 7.65
C PHE A 373 -0.10 -12.75 8.45
N SER A 374 -0.69 -12.22 9.49
CA SER A 374 -1.90 -12.68 10.18
C SER A 374 -2.73 -11.45 10.52
N TRP A 375 -4.02 -11.61 10.70
CA TRP A 375 -4.94 -10.47 10.82
C TRP A 375 -5.76 -10.54 12.12
N ASP A 376 -6.19 -9.37 12.58
CA ASP A 376 -7.20 -9.25 13.61
C ASP A 376 -8.62 -9.55 13.03
N GLU A 377 -9.64 -9.48 13.86
CA GLU A 377 -11.02 -9.76 13.43
C GLU A 377 -11.55 -8.77 12.38
N ARG A 378 -10.96 -7.58 12.30
CA ARG A 378 -11.31 -6.53 11.33
C ARG A 378 -10.59 -6.70 9.99
N GLY A 379 -9.56 -7.54 9.95
CA GLY A 379 -8.72 -7.73 8.79
C GLY A 379 -7.48 -6.82 8.75
N LEU A 380 -7.14 -6.15 9.84
CA LEU A 380 -5.88 -5.41 9.96
C LEU A 380 -4.73 -6.35 10.31
N ALA A 381 -3.59 -6.15 9.66
CA ALA A 381 -2.40 -6.95 9.90
C ALA A 381 -1.88 -6.76 11.33
N LYS A 382 -1.48 -7.87 11.96
CA LYS A 382 -0.90 -7.88 13.31
C LYS A 382 0.62 -7.79 13.25
N ASP A 383 1.21 -7.24 14.32
CA ASP A 383 2.65 -7.26 14.59
C ASP A 383 3.50 -6.72 13.43
N LYS A 384 3.03 -5.68 12.76
CA LYS A 384 3.74 -5.02 11.67
C LYS A 384 3.89 -3.52 11.92
N SER A 385 5.02 -2.97 11.48
CA SER A 385 5.33 -1.54 11.50
C SER A 385 5.82 -1.10 10.14
N HIS A 386 5.68 0.19 9.83
CA HIS A 386 6.24 0.74 8.61
C HIS A 386 7.76 0.66 8.61
N ILE A 387 8.32 0.49 7.43
CA ILE A 387 9.70 0.79 7.14
C ILE A 387 9.74 2.28 6.82
N MET A 388 10.56 3.04 7.56
CA MET A 388 10.76 4.45 7.23
C MET A 388 11.96 4.56 6.32
N THR A 389 11.76 5.25 5.22
CA THR A 389 12.77 5.46 4.19
C THR A 389 13.11 6.94 4.06
N GLN A 390 14.30 7.21 3.52
CA GLN A 390 14.75 8.57 3.24
C GLN A 390 15.55 8.60 1.95
N TRP A 391 15.27 9.55 1.09
CA TRP A 391 16.12 9.83 -0.05
C TRP A 391 17.46 10.39 0.40
N GLN A 392 18.55 9.74 0.05
CA GLN A 392 19.92 10.15 0.37
C GLN A 392 20.80 9.84 -0.84
N ASP A 393 21.49 10.86 -1.36
CA ASP A 393 22.44 10.74 -2.47
C ASP A 393 21.84 10.00 -3.70
N GLY A 394 20.61 10.37 -4.07
CA GLY A 394 19.91 9.80 -5.23
C GLY A 394 19.29 8.42 -5.01
N LYS A 395 19.38 7.85 -3.80
CA LYS A 395 18.85 6.54 -3.46
C LYS A 395 17.79 6.64 -2.35
N LEU A 396 16.75 5.84 -2.46
CA LEU A 396 15.82 5.62 -1.37
C LEU A 396 16.44 4.57 -0.43
N ASN A 397 16.82 5.00 0.76
CA ASN A 397 17.43 4.12 1.76
C ASN A 397 16.43 3.91 2.92
N PHE A 398 16.41 2.73 3.53
CA PHE A 398 15.61 2.58 4.73
C PHE A 398 16.44 2.94 5.99
N VAL A 399 15.81 3.73 6.86
CA VAL A 399 16.46 4.37 8.01
C VAL A 399 15.88 3.91 9.36
N TYR A 400 14.74 3.21 9.33
CA TYR A 400 14.07 2.71 10.53
C TYR A 400 13.15 1.51 10.16
N PRO A 401 13.01 0.48 11.03
CA PRO A 401 13.55 0.38 12.40
C PRO A 401 15.05 0.05 12.43
N THR A 402 15.76 0.67 13.35
CA THR A 402 17.18 0.41 13.58
C THR A 402 17.37 -0.91 14.33
N GLY A 403 18.33 -1.74 13.86
CA GLY A 403 18.70 -3.00 14.52
C GLY A 403 17.77 -4.20 14.22
N GLU A 404 16.71 -4.03 13.44
CA GLU A 404 15.83 -5.12 13.02
C GLU A 404 16.30 -5.75 11.71
N PHE A 405 16.83 -4.94 10.79
CA PHE A 405 17.33 -5.38 9.48
C PHE A 405 18.78 -5.00 9.28
N GLU A 406 19.52 -5.82 8.53
CA GLU A 406 20.79 -5.40 7.94
C GLU A 406 20.55 -4.35 6.84
N GLY A 407 21.47 -3.40 6.68
CA GLY A 407 21.38 -2.38 5.62
C GLY A 407 20.62 -1.10 6.02
N VAL A 408 20.15 -0.97 7.27
CA VAL A 408 19.63 0.29 7.79
C VAL A 408 20.72 1.33 7.81
N VAL A 409 20.51 2.45 7.11
CA VAL A 409 21.46 3.57 7.12
C VAL A 409 21.05 4.64 8.13
N PRO A 410 22.03 5.45 8.63
CA PRO A 410 21.69 6.53 9.56
C PRO A 410 20.72 7.54 8.94
N PHE A 411 19.73 7.95 9.71
CA PHE A 411 18.80 9.02 9.34
C PHE A 411 19.57 10.35 9.21
N SER A 412 19.43 11.03 8.10
CA SER A 412 20.06 12.32 7.82
C SER A 412 19.19 13.47 8.32
N TYR A 413 19.73 14.26 9.26
CA TYR A 413 19.03 15.42 9.86
C TYR A 413 20.05 16.48 10.29
N PRO A 414 19.77 17.79 10.13
CA PRO A 414 18.62 18.35 9.41
C PRO A 414 18.74 18.15 7.90
N LYS A 415 17.58 18.20 7.21
CA LYS A 415 17.56 18.23 5.73
C LYS A 415 18.38 19.45 5.27
N ALA A 416 19.36 19.24 4.39
CA ALA A 416 19.92 20.31 3.60
C ALA A 416 18.77 20.95 2.78
N GLY A 417 18.73 22.26 2.62
CA GLY A 417 17.63 22.97 1.94
C GLY A 417 17.20 22.31 0.61
N PHE A 418 16.13 22.84 0.01
CA PHE A 418 15.69 22.36 -1.31
C PHE A 418 16.62 22.81 -2.43
#